data_3b3aec406463dbdae1a2d72c49b5c3fa
#
_entry.id   3b3aec406463dbdae1a2d72c49b5c3fa
#
_cell.length_a   1.000
_cell.length_b   1.000
_cell.length_c   1.000
_cell.angle_alpha   90.00
_cell.angle_beta   90.00
_cell.angle_gamma   90.00
#
_symmetry.space_group_name_H-M   'P 1'
#
loop_
_entity.id
_entity.type
_entity.pdbx_description
1 polymer ?
#
loop_
_entity_poly.entity_id
_entity_poly.type
_entity_poly.pdbx_seq_one_letter_code
_entity_poly.pdbx_strand_id
1 'polypeptide(L)'
;FRAKPGTLMASAPEPDLNELLWTIAVARLIFGADMNIQAPPNLSPGVLGQLVAAGINDWGGVSPLTPDYVNPEAPWPHLERLAAETASAGKFLEQRLTVYPSYVVQGEKWLAKGVHTAVMRQSDAAGFARRDNWVPGEEHAVPEIDARLLATRVKEHAVSADLRDIINRCHDQGELTDTDVTRLFDVRGPEFSYVVEQANKLRQQVNGETVSYVVNRNINYTNVCYFKC
;
A
#
# COMPACT_ATOMS: atom_id res chain seq x y z
N PHE A 1 14.92 -31.67 0.15
CA PHE A 1 14.69 -32.87 0.96
C PHE A 1 15.64 -32.87 2.14
N ARG A 2 15.13 -33.20 3.33
CA ARG A 2 15.89 -33.40 4.56
C ARG A 2 15.58 -34.78 5.12
N ALA A 3 16.60 -35.57 5.41
CA ALA A 3 16.43 -36.85 6.09
C ALA A 3 15.99 -36.62 7.53
N LYS A 4 14.92 -37.31 7.96
CA LYS A 4 14.37 -37.13 9.32
C LYS A 4 14.54 -38.35 10.17
N PRO A 5 14.99 -38.20 11.44
CA PRO A 5 15.08 -39.28 12.40
C PRO A 5 13.72 -40.01 12.56
N GLY A 6 13.71 -41.28 12.71
CA GLY A 6 12.50 -42.10 12.88
C GLY A 6 11.69 -42.37 11.60
N THR A 7 12.19 -42.00 10.44
CA THR A 7 11.60 -42.33 9.13
C THR A 7 12.43 -43.38 8.40
N LEU A 8 11.84 -44.01 7.38
CA LEU A 8 12.59 -44.97 6.51
C LEU A 8 13.74 -44.29 5.75
N MET A 9 13.70 -42.95 5.62
CA MET A 9 14.72 -42.17 4.94
C MET A 9 15.77 -41.55 5.87
N ALA A 10 15.79 -41.94 7.17
CA ALA A 10 16.67 -41.32 8.18
C ALA A 10 18.17 -41.38 7.84
N SER A 11 18.59 -42.40 7.08
CA SER A 11 19.97 -42.58 6.62
C SER A 11 20.18 -42.27 5.13
N ALA A 12 19.20 -41.74 4.47
CA ALA A 12 19.34 -41.37 3.06
C ALA A 12 20.29 -40.18 2.89
N PRO A 13 21.16 -40.20 1.86
CA PRO A 13 22.02 -39.06 1.59
C PRO A 13 21.16 -37.83 1.23
N GLU A 14 21.43 -36.70 1.84
CA GLU A 14 20.84 -35.43 1.49
C GLU A 14 21.62 -34.79 0.34
N PRO A 15 20.92 -34.12 -0.61
CA PRO A 15 21.61 -33.33 -1.62
C PRO A 15 22.37 -32.18 -0.95
N ASP A 16 23.58 -31.92 -1.42
CA ASP A 16 24.35 -30.78 -0.93
C ASP A 16 23.81 -29.46 -1.52
N LEU A 17 24.35 -28.34 -1.03
CA LEU A 17 23.93 -27.01 -1.49
C LEU A 17 24.19 -26.81 -2.99
N ASN A 18 25.33 -27.33 -3.51
CA ASN A 18 25.68 -27.16 -4.91
C ASN A 18 24.70 -27.93 -5.82
N GLU A 19 24.32 -29.15 -5.42
CA GLU A 19 23.28 -29.90 -6.14
C GLU A 19 21.92 -29.17 -6.16
N LEU A 20 21.54 -28.57 -5.02
CA LEU A 20 20.30 -27.78 -4.97
C LEU A 20 20.37 -26.56 -5.88
N LEU A 21 21.46 -25.78 -5.80
CA LEU A 21 21.65 -24.59 -6.64
C LEU A 21 21.70 -24.95 -8.12
N TRP A 22 22.42 -26.02 -8.47
CA TRP A 22 22.51 -26.55 -9.83
C TRP A 22 21.12 -26.96 -10.34
N THR A 23 20.36 -27.69 -9.55
CA THR A 23 18.98 -28.12 -9.90
C THR A 23 18.08 -26.93 -10.20
N ILE A 24 18.10 -25.89 -9.35
CA ILE A 24 17.35 -24.66 -9.54
C ILE A 24 17.79 -23.95 -10.83
N ALA A 25 19.09 -23.80 -11.04
CA ALA A 25 19.63 -23.11 -12.21
C ALA A 25 19.28 -23.83 -13.52
N VAL A 26 19.42 -25.16 -13.55
CA VAL A 26 19.03 -25.97 -14.70
C VAL A 26 17.53 -25.89 -14.96
N ALA A 27 16.70 -25.98 -13.90
CA ALA A 27 15.26 -25.82 -14.04
C ALA A 27 14.90 -24.44 -14.63
N ARG A 28 15.56 -23.37 -14.16
CA ARG A 28 15.36 -22.02 -14.71
C ARG A 28 15.74 -21.93 -16.18
N LEU A 29 16.83 -22.54 -16.59
CA LEU A 29 17.27 -22.55 -18.00
C LEU A 29 16.34 -23.38 -18.90
N ILE A 30 15.85 -24.52 -18.43
CA ILE A 30 14.96 -25.39 -19.20
C ILE A 30 13.56 -24.77 -19.35
N PHE A 31 12.98 -24.27 -18.23
CA PHE A 31 11.59 -23.80 -18.19
C PHE A 31 11.44 -22.31 -18.54
N GLY A 32 12.53 -21.57 -18.65
CA GLY A 32 12.52 -20.16 -19.04
C GLY A 32 12.15 -19.19 -17.91
N ALA A 33 12.05 -17.91 -18.27
CA ALA A 33 11.89 -16.82 -17.30
C ALA A 33 10.51 -16.81 -16.61
N ASP A 34 9.47 -17.26 -17.29
CA ASP A 34 8.07 -17.16 -16.82
C ASP A 34 7.68 -18.26 -15.84
N MET A 35 8.49 -19.32 -15.73
CA MET A 35 8.20 -20.41 -14.80
C MET A 35 8.39 -19.97 -13.35
N ASN A 36 7.42 -20.28 -12.51
CA ASN A 36 7.55 -20.07 -11.07
C ASN A 36 8.35 -21.23 -10.44
N ILE A 37 9.52 -20.93 -9.92
CA ILE A 37 10.39 -21.86 -9.22
C ILE A 37 10.47 -21.45 -7.76
N GLN A 38 10.06 -22.35 -6.86
CA GLN A 38 9.97 -22.12 -5.43
C GLN A 38 11.08 -22.83 -4.66
N ALA A 39 11.56 -22.18 -3.60
CA ALA A 39 12.34 -22.84 -2.56
C ALA A 39 11.91 -22.33 -1.18
N PRO A 40 11.52 -23.21 -0.24
CA PRO A 40 11.12 -22.82 1.10
C PRO A 40 12.29 -22.20 1.87
N PRO A 41 12.14 -20.99 2.45
CA PRO A 41 13.27 -20.29 3.07
C PRO A 41 13.74 -20.92 4.38
N ASN A 42 12.85 -21.61 5.10
CA ASN A 42 13.16 -22.28 6.36
C ASN A 42 14.06 -23.51 6.21
N LEU A 43 14.07 -24.15 5.05
CA LEU A 43 14.89 -25.37 4.80
C LEU A 43 16.32 -25.06 4.38
N SER A 44 16.64 -23.79 4.08
CA SER A 44 17.96 -23.37 3.62
C SER A 44 18.42 -22.07 4.31
N PRO A 45 18.43 -22.01 5.66
CA PRO A 45 18.80 -20.80 6.37
C PRO A 45 20.25 -20.41 6.09
N GLY A 46 20.49 -19.10 5.94
CA GLY A 46 21.83 -18.53 5.72
C GLY A 46 22.33 -18.56 4.27
N VAL A 47 21.58 -19.17 3.34
CA VAL A 47 21.97 -19.24 1.91
C VAL A 47 20.90 -18.70 0.97
N LEU A 48 19.94 -17.94 1.48
CA LEU A 48 18.79 -17.47 0.72
C LEU A 48 19.18 -16.64 -0.52
N GLY A 49 20.19 -15.78 -0.40
CA GLY A 49 20.72 -15.02 -1.54
C GLY A 49 21.25 -15.89 -2.68
N GLN A 50 21.83 -17.06 -2.34
CA GLN A 50 22.33 -18.01 -3.35
C GLN A 50 21.17 -18.69 -4.09
N LEU A 51 20.07 -19.01 -3.39
CA LEU A 51 18.86 -19.56 -4.03
C LEU A 51 18.24 -18.56 -5.01
N VAL A 52 18.20 -17.28 -4.64
CA VAL A 52 17.74 -16.20 -5.54
C VAL A 52 18.66 -16.10 -6.76
N ALA A 53 19.99 -16.11 -6.55
CA ALA A 53 20.97 -16.07 -7.63
C ALA A 53 20.90 -17.30 -8.55
N ALA A 54 20.53 -18.47 -8.02
CA ALA A 54 20.32 -19.67 -8.80
C ALA A 54 19.05 -19.65 -9.65
N GLY A 55 18.11 -18.73 -9.38
CA GLY A 55 16.97 -18.50 -10.27
C GLY A 55 15.58 -18.75 -9.70
N ILE A 56 15.41 -18.87 -8.38
CA ILE A 56 14.06 -18.86 -7.78
C ILE A 56 13.43 -17.47 -7.94
N ASN A 57 12.13 -17.45 -8.01
CA ASN A 57 11.32 -16.23 -7.99
C ASN A 57 10.16 -16.29 -6.99
N ASP A 58 10.14 -17.30 -6.14
CA ASP A 58 9.09 -17.49 -5.15
C ASP A 58 9.60 -18.25 -3.92
N TRP A 59 9.24 -17.81 -2.72
CA TRP A 59 9.56 -18.51 -1.48
C TRP A 59 8.52 -19.55 -1.07
N GLY A 60 7.43 -19.64 -1.81
CA GLY A 60 6.30 -20.49 -1.45
C GLY A 60 5.45 -19.93 -0.32
N GLY A 61 4.79 -20.80 0.41
CA GLY A 61 4.03 -20.43 1.59
C GLY A 61 4.96 -20.19 2.77
N VAL A 62 4.86 -19.03 3.40
CA VAL A 62 5.59 -18.67 4.63
C VAL A 62 4.56 -18.29 5.69
N SER A 63 4.58 -18.92 6.86
CA SER A 63 3.68 -18.61 7.96
C SER A 63 4.45 -17.95 9.11
N PRO A 64 4.22 -16.65 9.36
CA PRO A 64 4.83 -16.00 10.52
C PRO A 64 4.15 -16.35 11.85
N LEU A 65 2.98 -17.00 11.80
CA LEU A 65 2.12 -17.23 12.97
C LEU A 65 2.12 -18.68 13.45
N THR A 66 2.35 -19.63 12.55
CA THR A 66 2.32 -21.06 12.88
C THR A 66 3.65 -21.73 12.60
N PRO A 67 4.07 -22.73 13.41
CA PRO A 67 5.24 -23.51 13.08
C PRO A 67 5.04 -24.31 11.79
N ASP A 68 6.13 -24.69 11.15
CA ASP A 68 6.08 -25.68 10.09
C ASP A 68 5.87 -27.07 10.71
N TYR A 69 4.65 -27.57 10.68
CA TYR A 69 4.30 -28.87 11.24
C TYR A 69 4.93 -30.05 10.48
N VAL A 70 5.37 -29.83 9.26
CA VAL A 70 6.10 -30.85 8.47
C VAL A 70 7.58 -30.86 8.83
N ASN A 71 8.15 -29.67 9.09
CA ASN A 71 9.56 -29.47 9.45
C ASN A 71 9.67 -28.64 10.74
N PRO A 72 9.25 -29.18 11.90
CA PRO A 72 9.23 -28.41 13.15
C PRO A 72 10.62 -27.99 13.62
N GLU A 73 11.67 -28.67 13.15
CA GLU A 73 13.08 -28.35 13.39
C GLU A 73 13.58 -27.14 12.58
N ALA A 74 12.81 -26.70 11.56
CA ALA A 74 13.16 -25.61 10.66
C ALA A 74 12.12 -24.50 10.74
N PRO A 75 12.21 -23.58 11.72
CA PRO A 75 11.22 -22.53 11.90
C PRO A 75 11.22 -21.54 10.73
N TRP A 76 10.04 -20.98 10.44
CA TRP A 76 9.90 -19.93 9.44
C TRP A 76 10.70 -18.69 9.81
N PRO A 77 11.40 -18.06 8.89
CA PRO A 77 12.04 -16.76 9.13
C PRO A 77 10.97 -15.67 9.37
N HIS A 78 11.31 -14.68 10.17
CA HIS A 78 10.52 -13.46 10.25
C HIS A 78 10.43 -12.77 8.88
N LEU A 79 9.26 -12.24 8.52
CA LEU A 79 9.05 -11.60 7.22
C LEU A 79 9.99 -10.42 6.97
N GLU A 80 10.27 -9.61 7.99
CA GLU A 80 11.24 -8.51 7.89
C GLU A 80 12.65 -9.00 7.53
N ARG A 81 13.08 -10.09 8.16
CA ARG A 81 14.36 -10.70 7.84
C ARG A 81 14.38 -11.28 6.43
N LEU A 82 13.31 -11.97 6.04
CA LEU A 82 13.17 -12.51 4.68
C LEU A 82 13.20 -11.40 3.64
N ALA A 83 12.52 -10.27 3.93
CA ALA A 83 12.54 -9.08 3.07
C ALA A 83 13.95 -8.50 2.94
N ALA A 84 14.68 -8.36 4.05
CA ALA A 84 16.05 -7.85 4.05
C ALA A 84 17.01 -8.75 3.27
N GLU A 85 16.92 -10.09 3.47
CA GLU A 85 17.75 -11.05 2.72
C GLU A 85 17.40 -11.08 1.23
N THR A 86 16.10 -10.93 0.87
CA THR A 86 15.66 -10.82 -0.53
C THR A 86 16.17 -9.52 -1.16
N ALA A 87 16.12 -8.40 -0.43
CA ALA A 87 16.63 -7.11 -0.88
C ALA A 87 18.15 -7.12 -1.07
N SER A 88 18.89 -7.80 -0.19
CA SER A 88 20.34 -7.98 -0.33
C SER A 88 20.74 -8.75 -1.60
N ALA A 89 19.84 -9.59 -2.10
CA ALA A 89 19.99 -10.27 -3.40
C ALA A 89 19.46 -9.43 -4.60
N GLY A 90 19.16 -8.14 -4.40
CA GLY A 90 18.70 -7.22 -5.42
C GLY A 90 17.26 -7.46 -5.90
N LYS A 91 16.40 -8.05 -5.05
CA LYS A 91 14.99 -8.36 -5.34
C LYS A 91 14.08 -7.78 -4.26
N PHE A 92 12.80 -7.65 -4.60
CA PHE A 92 11.77 -7.22 -3.66
C PHE A 92 10.96 -8.43 -3.18
N LEU A 93 10.64 -8.46 -1.87
CA LEU A 93 9.69 -9.41 -1.32
C LEU A 93 8.29 -8.83 -1.47
N GLU A 94 7.43 -9.50 -2.25
CA GLU A 94 6.06 -9.09 -2.46
C GLU A 94 5.10 -10.23 -2.13
N GLN A 95 4.01 -9.92 -1.44
CA GLN A 95 3.01 -10.90 -1.07
C GLN A 95 2.10 -11.21 -2.25
N ARG A 96 1.91 -12.49 -2.54
CA ARG A 96 0.91 -12.96 -3.51
C ARG A 96 -0.22 -13.73 -2.83
N LEU A 97 -1.31 -13.91 -3.55
CA LEU A 97 -2.33 -14.89 -3.19
C LEU A 97 -1.79 -16.31 -3.37
N THR A 98 -2.55 -17.32 -2.97
CA THR A 98 -2.19 -18.72 -3.22
C THR A 98 -2.01 -19.00 -4.71
N VAL A 99 -2.83 -18.38 -5.55
CA VAL A 99 -2.70 -18.36 -7.01
C VAL A 99 -1.60 -17.38 -7.44
N TYR A 100 -0.83 -17.73 -8.46
CA TYR A 100 0.22 -16.84 -8.98
C TYR A 100 -0.36 -15.59 -9.67
N PRO A 101 0.35 -14.45 -9.59
CA PRO A 101 -0.08 -13.20 -10.20
C PRO A 101 -0.41 -13.33 -11.70
N SER A 102 0.39 -14.06 -12.47
CA SER A 102 0.12 -14.30 -13.89
C SER A 102 -1.21 -14.99 -14.16
N TYR A 103 -1.66 -15.85 -13.26
CA TYR A 103 -2.96 -16.53 -13.38
C TYR A 103 -4.11 -15.62 -12.90
N VAL A 104 -3.85 -14.73 -11.95
CA VAL A 104 -4.83 -13.73 -11.53
C VAL A 104 -5.10 -12.75 -12.68
N VAL A 105 -4.06 -12.24 -13.33
CA VAL A 105 -4.18 -11.32 -14.49
C VAL A 105 -4.92 -11.98 -15.65
N GLN A 106 -4.77 -13.30 -15.83
CA GLN A 106 -5.50 -14.08 -16.82
C GLN A 106 -6.69 -14.83 -16.21
N GLY A 107 -7.39 -14.22 -15.26
CA GLY A 107 -8.39 -14.87 -14.41
C GLY A 107 -9.52 -15.56 -15.17
N GLU A 108 -9.95 -15.02 -16.29
CA GLU A 108 -10.97 -15.66 -17.13
C GLU A 108 -10.56 -17.07 -17.63
N LYS A 109 -9.26 -17.26 -17.87
CA LYS A 109 -8.70 -18.53 -18.32
C LYS A 109 -8.45 -19.51 -17.18
N TRP A 110 -8.00 -19.01 -16.03
CA TRP A 110 -7.43 -19.86 -14.98
C TRP A 110 -8.27 -19.98 -13.72
N LEU A 111 -9.15 -19.01 -13.46
CA LEU A 111 -9.97 -19.01 -12.25
C LEU A 111 -11.36 -19.57 -12.49
N ALA A 112 -11.81 -20.45 -11.64
CA ALA A 112 -13.19 -20.89 -11.64
C ALA A 112 -14.12 -19.70 -11.35
N LYS A 113 -15.28 -19.63 -12.02
CA LYS A 113 -16.25 -18.53 -11.90
C LYS A 113 -16.63 -18.22 -10.45
N GLY A 114 -16.75 -19.26 -9.60
CA GLY A 114 -17.15 -19.11 -8.20
C GLY A 114 -16.13 -18.39 -7.32
N VAL A 115 -14.84 -18.36 -7.69
CA VAL A 115 -13.76 -17.73 -6.91
C VAL A 115 -13.23 -16.46 -7.56
N HIS A 116 -13.55 -16.23 -8.84
CA HIS A 116 -13.02 -15.12 -9.62
C HIS A 116 -13.19 -13.75 -8.91
N THR A 117 -14.42 -13.43 -8.49
CA THR A 117 -14.71 -12.16 -7.81
C THR A 117 -13.94 -12.01 -6.49
N ALA A 118 -13.81 -13.10 -5.72
CA ALA A 118 -13.08 -13.08 -4.45
C ALA A 118 -11.58 -12.82 -4.68
N VAL A 119 -10.98 -13.49 -5.67
CA VAL A 119 -9.58 -13.30 -6.05
C VAL A 119 -9.34 -11.86 -6.53
N MET A 120 -10.20 -11.34 -7.41
CA MET A 120 -10.08 -9.97 -7.92
C MET A 120 -10.21 -8.89 -6.83
N ARG A 121 -11.00 -9.15 -5.79
CA ARG A 121 -11.11 -8.22 -4.64
C ARG A 121 -9.87 -8.20 -3.76
N GLN A 122 -9.13 -9.30 -3.71
CA GLN A 122 -7.95 -9.47 -2.86
C GLN A 122 -6.63 -9.24 -3.60
N SER A 123 -6.67 -8.94 -4.89
CA SER A 123 -5.50 -8.69 -5.71
C SER A 123 -5.41 -7.24 -6.20
N ASP A 124 -4.20 -6.80 -6.48
CA ASP A 124 -3.92 -5.56 -7.19
C ASP A 124 -3.95 -5.75 -8.71
N ALA A 125 -3.64 -4.71 -9.48
CA ALA A 125 -3.64 -4.75 -10.94
C ALA A 125 -2.54 -5.65 -11.55
N ALA A 126 -1.48 -5.95 -10.79
CA ALA A 126 -0.41 -6.85 -11.19
C ALA A 126 -0.66 -8.30 -10.74
N GLY A 127 -1.77 -8.56 -10.00
CA GLY A 127 -2.17 -9.88 -9.52
C GLY A 127 -1.56 -10.26 -8.17
N PHE A 128 -0.80 -9.38 -7.51
CA PHE A 128 -0.30 -9.61 -6.16
C PHE A 128 -1.38 -9.38 -5.11
N ALA A 129 -1.15 -9.85 -3.89
CA ALA A 129 -2.10 -9.66 -2.81
C ALA A 129 -2.24 -8.17 -2.47
N ARG A 130 -3.49 -7.70 -2.37
CA ARG A 130 -3.76 -6.35 -1.90
C ARG A 130 -3.39 -6.24 -0.43
N ARG A 131 -2.67 -5.18 -0.06
CA ARG A 131 -2.36 -4.89 1.34
C ARG A 131 -3.58 -4.27 2.01
N ASP A 132 -4.01 -4.82 3.14
CA ASP A 132 -5.18 -4.33 3.88
C ASP A 132 -4.97 -2.92 4.43
N ASN A 133 -3.73 -2.55 4.67
CA ASN A 133 -3.33 -1.22 5.15
C ASN A 133 -2.98 -0.24 4.01
N TRP A 134 -3.27 -0.58 2.74
CA TRP A 134 -3.03 0.35 1.65
C TRP A 134 -3.98 1.54 1.75
N VAL A 135 -3.42 2.72 1.86
CA VAL A 135 -4.12 4.01 1.82
C VAL A 135 -3.56 4.82 0.66
N PRO A 136 -4.38 5.40 -0.21
CA PRO A 136 -3.89 6.30 -1.24
C PRO A 136 -3.40 7.60 -0.58
N GLY A 137 -2.25 8.08 -1.00
CA GLY A 137 -1.63 9.29 -0.49
C GLY A 137 -0.36 9.02 0.31
N GLU A 138 0.24 10.07 0.77
CA GLU A 138 1.46 10.06 1.57
C GLU A 138 1.21 10.77 2.91
N GLU A 139 1.89 10.32 3.95
CA GLU A 139 1.90 11.00 5.24
C GLU A 139 2.92 12.14 5.21
N HIS A 140 2.45 13.34 4.90
CA HIS A 140 3.24 14.55 5.05
C HIS A 140 2.80 15.35 6.28
N ALA A 141 3.77 15.87 7.00
CA ALA A 141 3.47 16.85 8.04
C ALA A 141 2.84 18.10 7.42
N VAL A 142 1.84 18.66 8.10
CA VAL A 142 1.26 19.96 7.71
C VAL A 142 2.37 21.00 7.71
N PRO A 143 2.54 21.82 6.64
CA PRO A 143 3.52 22.87 6.61
C PRO A 143 3.42 23.77 7.84
N GLU A 144 4.56 24.17 8.42
CA GLU A 144 4.58 24.91 9.70
C GLU A 144 3.79 26.21 9.64
N ILE A 145 3.81 26.89 8.48
CA ILE A 145 3.05 28.12 8.26
C ILE A 145 1.55 27.85 8.33
N ASP A 146 1.08 26.77 7.74
CA ASP A 146 -0.34 26.42 7.73
C ASP A 146 -0.80 25.97 9.12
N ALA A 147 0.03 25.20 9.84
CA ALA A 147 -0.25 24.81 11.21
C ALA A 147 -0.36 26.02 12.14
N ARG A 148 0.47 27.05 11.96
CA ARG A 148 0.38 28.31 12.72
C ARG A 148 -0.88 29.09 12.41
N LEU A 149 -1.26 29.20 11.14
CA LEU A 149 -2.49 29.88 10.72
C LEU A 149 -3.74 29.21 11.30
N LEU A 150 -3.78 27.87 11.27
CA LEU A 150 -4.90 27.07 11.82
C LEU A 150 -4.98 27.11 13.35
N ALA A 151 -3.85 27.26 14.04
CA ALA A 151 -3.78 27.34 15.50
C ALA A 151 -4.14 28.72 16.06
N THR A 152 -4.18 29.77 15.24
CA THR A 152 -4.39 31.15 15.69
C THR A 152 -5.87 31.38 16.00
N ARG A 153 -6.22 31.47 17.28
CA ARG A 153 -7.54 31.93 17.72
C ARG A 153 -7.61 33.43 17.71
N VAL A 154 -8.60 33.98 17.04
CA VAL A 154 -8.80 35.41 16.91
C VAL A 154 -9.88 35.89 17.85
N LYS A 155 -9.58 36.97 18.58
CA LYS A 155 -10.60 37.63 19.39
C LYS A 155 -11.52 38.45 18.47
N GLU A 156 -12.82 38.31 18.65
CA GLU A 156 -13.87 38.91 17.81
C GLU A 156 -13.76 40.42 17.66
N HIS A 157 -13.26 41.12 18.71
CA HIS A 157 -13.04 42.58 18.65
C HIS A 157 -11.87 43.03 17.76
N ALA A 158 -11.03 42.10 17.29
CA ALA A 158 -9.94 42.39 16.35
C ALA A 158 -10.38 42.30 14.88
N VAL A 159 -11.67 42.07 14.64
CA VAL A 159 -12.26 41.91 13.31
C VAL A 159 -13.11 43.15 13.00
N SER A 160 -13.03 43.67 11.79
CA SER A 160 -13.79 44.82 11.35
C SER A 160 -15.32 44.57 11.38
N ALA A 161 -16.10 45.63 11.59
CA ALA A 161 -17.56 45.49 11.69
C ALA A 161 -18.19 45.01 10.37
N ASP A 162 -17.71 45.52 9.25
CA ASP A 162 -18.18 45.16 7.89
C ASP A 162 -18.01 43.66 7.65
N LEU A 163 -16.83 43.08 8.02
CA LEU A 163 -16.58 41.64 7.86
C LEU A 163 -17.50 40.80 8.76
N ARG A 164 -17.75 41.23 9.98
CA ARG A 164 -18.71 40.53 10.88
C ARG A 164 -20.13 40.53 10.32
N ASP A 165 -20.56 41.65 9.75
CA ASP A 165 -21.89 41.76 9.13
C ASP A 165 -22.01 40.82 7.90
N ILE A 166 -20.97 40.73 7.08
CA ILE A 166 -20.92 39.78 5.96
C ILE A 166 -21.01 38.33 6.49
N ILE A 167 -20.24 37.97 7.51
CA ILE A 167 -20.25 36.63 8.10
C ILE A 167 -21.61 36.28 8.73
N ASN A 168 -22.25 37.23 9.43
CA ASN A 168 -23.58 37.02 9.97
C ASN A 168 -24.61 36.72 8.85
N ARG A 169 -24.55 37.47 7.75
CA ARG A 169 -25.39 37.16 6.58
C ARG A 169 -25.13 35.76 6.02
N CYS A 170 -23.87 35.30 5.99
CA CYS A 170 -23.55 33.93 5.58
C CYS A 170 -24.25 32.90 6.50
N HIS A 171 -24.18 33.10 7.82
CA HIS A 171 -24.83 32.19 8.80
C HIS A 171 -26.33 32.18 8.67
N ASP A 172 -26.96 33.35 8.36
CA ASP A 172 -28.38 33.49 8.17
C ASP A 172 -28.87 33.08 6.76
N GLN A 173 -27.98 32.49 5.94
CA GLN A 173 -28.24 32.10 4.56
C GLN A 173 -28.73 33.27 3.68
N GLY A 174 -28.30 34.49 4.00
CA GLY A 174 -28.59 35.67 3.23
C GLY A 174 -27.77 35.75 1.93
N GLU A 175 -28.28 36.53 0.98
CA GLU A 175 -27.56 36.79 -0.27
C GLU A 175 -26.31 37.65 -0.03
N LEU A 176 -25.20 37.29 -0.68
CA LEU A 176 -23.98 38.07 -0.72
C LEU A 176 -23.88 38.81 -2.06
N THR A 177 -23.39 40.03 -1.99
CA THR A 177 -23.05 40.81 -3.18
C THR A 177 -21.63 40.45 -3.67
N ASP A 178 -21.31 40.80 -4.93
CA ASP A 178 -19.94 40.66 -5.47
C ASP A 178 -18.89 41.40 -4.60
N THR A 179 -19.29 42.53 -4.01
CA THR A 179 -18.41 43.28 -3.09
C THR A 179 -18.16 42.53 -1.80
N ASP A 180 -19.17 41.85 -1.24
CA ASP A 180 -19.00 41.02 -0.03
C ASP A 180 -18.08 39.85 -0.31
N VAL A 181 -18.24 39.18 -1.45
CA VAL A 181 -17.38 38.06 -1.87
C VAL A 181 -15.93 38.56 -2.05
N THR A 182 -15.74 39.67 -2.73
CA THR A 182 -14.41 40.28 -2.89
C THR A 182 -13.77 40.59 -1.53
N ARG A 183 -14.57 41.17 -0.61
CA ARG A 183 -14.11 41.49 0.75
C ARG A 183 -13.66 40.25 1.52
N LEU A 184 -14.35 39.09 1.38
CA LEU A 184 -13.99 37.83 1.99
C LEU A 184 -12.65 37.29 1.45
N PHE A 185 -12.34 37.49 0.16
CA PHE A 185 -11.06 37.08 -0.43
C PHE A 185 -9.91 38.04 -0.10
N ASP A 186 -10.19 39.27 0.27
CA ASP A 186 -9.18 40.28 0.62
C ASP A 186 -8.71 40.20 2.10
N VAL A 187 -9.30 39.35 2.91
CA VAL A 187 -8.92 39.21 4.34
C VAL A 187 -7.48 38.76 4.50
N ARG A 188 -6.79 39.32 5.49
CA ARG A 188 -5.42 38.98 5.85
C ARG A 188 -5.26 38.94 7.37
N GLY A 189 -4.20 38.27 7.84
CA GLY A 189 -3.83 38.24 9.26
C GLY A 189 -4.97 37.70 10.15
N PRO A 190 -5.34 38.41 11.24
CA PRO A 190 -6.38 37.98 12.18
C PRO A 190 -7.74 37.75 11.52
N GLU A 191 -8.14 38.57 10.56
CA GLU A 191 -9.41 38.45 9.87
C GLU A 191 -9.49 37.15 9.04
N PHE A 192 -8.38 36.69 8.44
CA PHE A 192 -8.31 35.41 7.76
C PHE A 192 -8.65 34.25 8.71
N SER A 193 -8.01 34.20 9.87
CA SER A 193 -8.28 33.13 10.85
C SER A 193 -9.72 33.16 11.36
N TYR A 194 -10.30 34.34 11.50
CA TYR A 194 -11.70 34.50 11.88
C TYR A 194 -12.65 33.94 10.79
N VAL A 195 -12.41 34.27 9.51
CA VAL A 195 -13.22 33.72 8.41
C VAL A 195 -13.15 32.20 8.38
N VAL A 196 -11.95 31.62 8.53
CA VAL A 196 -11.76 30.14 8.57
C VAL A 196 -12.53 29.52 9.74
N GLU A 197 -12.48 30.14 10.94
CA GLU A 197 -13.20 29.66 12.11
C GLU A 197 -14.74 29.68 11.88
N GLN A 198 -15.26 30.80 11.35
CA GLN A 198 -16.71 30.93 11.08
C GLN A 198 -17.18 30.00 9.96
N ALA A 199 -16.38 29.80 8.93
CA ALA A 199 -16.67 28.81 7.87
C ALA A 199 -16.76 27.39 8.44
N ASN A 200 -15.83 27.03 9.36
CA ASN A 200 -15.89 25.72 10.02
C ASN A 200 -17.13 25.56 10.92
N LYS A 201 -17.56 26.61 11.63
CA LYS A 201 -18.81 26.61 12.40
C LYS A 201 -20.02 26.37 11.50
N LEU A 202 -20.08 27.07 10.36
CA LEU A 202 -21.15 26.89 9.39
C LEU A 202 -21.14 25.47 8.80
N ARG A 203 -19.98 24.93 8.43
CA ARG A 203 -19.83 23.54 7.99
C ARG A 203 -20.38 22.58 9.05
N GLN A 204 -20.02 22.77 10.31
CA GLN A 204 -20.47 21.91 11.40
C GLN A 204 -21.99 21.96 11.58
N GLN A 205 -22.62 23.14 11.46
CA GLN A 205 -24.08 23.29 11.55
C GLN A 205 -24.80 22.55 10.42
N VAL A 206 -24.25 22.58 9.19
CA VAL A 206 -24.88 22.00 7.99
C VAL A 206 -24.58 20.52 7.84
N ASN A 207 -23.33 20.11 8.04
CA ASN A 207 -22.84 18.75 7.74
C ASN A 207 -22.47 17.92 8.99
N GLY A 208 -22.53 18.51 10.18
CA GLY A 208 -22.07 17.85 11.41
C GLY A 208 -20.57 17.57 11.40
N GLU A 209 -20.16 16.48 12.00
CA GLU A 209 -18.74 16.09 12.09
C GLU A 209 -18.27 15.21 10.91
N THR A 210 -19.15 14.95 9.95
CA THR A 210 -18.82 14.07 8.82
C THR A 210 -18.13 14.85 7.70
N VAL A 211 -16.96 14.34 7.29
CA VAL A 211 -16.26 14.76 6.06
C VAL A 211 -16.17 13.56 5.14
N SER A 212 -16.78 13.64 3.97
CA SER A 212 -16.81 12.55 3.00
C SER A 212 -15.69 12.68 1.97
N TYR A 213 -15.27 11.54 1.42
CA TYR A 213 -14.31 11.48 0.33
C TYR A 213 -14.71 10.40 -0.68
N VAL A 214 -14.16 10.48 -1.88
CA VAL A 214 -14.31 9.45 -2.91
C VAL A 214 -12.94 8.92 -3.30
N VAL A 215 -12.84 7.60 -3.38
CA VAL A 215 -11.66 6.95 -3.95
C VAL A 215 -11.82 6.94 -5.47
N ASN A 216 -10.97 7.67 -6.15
CA ASN A 216 -10.93 7.69 -7.61
C ASN A 216 -9.49 7.43 -8.10
N ARG A 217 -9.38 7.09 -9.37
CA ARG A 217 -8.10 6.98 -10.07
C ARG A 217 -8.19 7.77 -11.35
N ASN A 218 -7.25 8.69 -11.53
CA ASN A 218 -7.07 9.36 -12.80
C ASN A 218 -6.28 8.43 -13.74
N ILE A 219 -6.89 8.02 -14.85
CA ILE A 219 -6.25 7.14 -15.84
C ILE A 219 -5.93 7.99 -17.07
N ASN A 220 -4.67 8.41 -17.17
CA ASN A 220 -4.17 9.09 -18.35
C ASN A 220 -3.72 8.02 -19.37
N TYR A 221 -4.47 7.85 -20.44
CA TYR A 221 -4.15 6.91 -21.51
C TYR A 221 -3.06 7.43 -22.48
N THR A 222 -2.66 8.70 -22.32
CA THR A 222 -1.60 9.35 -23.09
C THR A 222 -0.95 10.46 -22.26
N ASN A 223 0.34 10.68 -22.47
CA ASN A 223 1.07 11.85 -21.96
C ASN A 223 1.13 13.00 -22.98
N VAL A 224 0.51 12.84 -24.15
CA VAL A 224 0.39 13.91 -25.13
C VAL A 224 -0.67 14.89 -24.69
N CYS A 225 -0.27 16.11 -24.36
CA CYS A 225 -1.17 17.18 -23.94
C CYS A 225 -1.27 18.22 -25.06
N TYR A 226 -2.51 18.53 -25.50
CA TYR A 226 -2.76 19.55 -26.47
C TYR A 226 -2.31 20.94 -25.98
N PHE A 227 -2.49 21.21 -24.69
CA PHE A 227 -2.12 22.48 -24.06
C PHE A 227 -0.64 22.62 -23.74
N LYS A 228 0.18 21.59 -24.01
CA LYS A 228 1.65 21.58 -23.78
C LYS A 228 2.02 21.99 -22.34
N CYS A 229 1.21 21.57 -21.36
CA CYS A 229 1.58 21.78 -19.98
C CYS A 229 2.93 21.09 -19.66
#